data_5867e755a3afc7443c59a2a09bbd5973
#
_entry.id   5867e755a3afc7443c59a2a09bbd5973
#
_cell.length_a   1.000
_cell.length_b   1.000
_cell.length_c   1.000
_cell.angle_alpha   90.00
_cell.angle_beta   90.00
_cell.angle_gamma   90.00
#
_symmetry.space_group_name_H-M   'P 1'
#
loop_
_entity.id
_entity.type
_entity.pdbx_description
1 polymer ?
#
loop_
_entity_poly.entity_id
_entity_poly.type
_entity_poly.pdbx_seq_one_letter_code
_entity_poly.pdbx_strand_id
1 'polypeptide(L)'
;MWKLEDLKLKDTRVLIRLDLNVPLKGGYVTDDFRIRTALPTVKYCLSQGASVVIMSHLGRPGGKYREELSLISVGEILADLLETQVKFTEDCISEDAISVSRELRPGEIHLLENLRFHNGETENESHFSKKLAQHGEIYINDAFGTAHRAHASNVGVPSRFSIKAMGFLMEKEKEFLYDTLKNPARPLTIILGGSKISGKFELIGRFLKLADHILIGGGMAFTFLKAKGLEIGASLLQEDMVERAESYLRKAKKRGVNLILPSDCAVKNNSSRKIIEVSQLGEKDIGMDIGPETIKNFRDIISQSNSVVWNGPMGVFEEAIFKKGTQEICKEVGSVVGRGGISLIGGGDSAAAVRTAGMERGMSHISTGGGASLELLAGKELPAFQALEE
;
A
#
# COMPACT_ATOMS: atom_id res chain seq x y z
N MET A 1 6.82 -19.99 -11.44
CA MET A 1 6.10 -18.79 -11.91
C MET A 1 6.88 -18.15 -13.05
N TRP A 2 6.18 -17.76 -14.12
CA TRP A 2 6.78 -17.11 -15.29
C TRP A 2 7.04 -15.62 -15.00
N LYS A 3 8.09 -15.07 -15.63
CA LYS A 3 8.22 -13.60 -15.74
C LYS A 3 7.37 -13.11 -16.90
N LEU A 4 6.82 -11.91 -16.77
CA LEU A 4 5.98 -11.33 -17.82
C LEU A 4 6.72 -11.22 -19.16
N GLU A 5 8.02 -10.85 -19.12
CA GLU A 5 8.86 -10.67 -20.29
C GLU A 5 9.20 -11.98 -21.04
N ASP A 6 9.07 -13.13 -20.36
CA ASP A 6 9.35 -14.44 -20.96
C ASP A 6 8.12 -15.03 -21.66
N LEU A 7 6.94 -14.39 -21.55
CA LEU A 7 5.70 -14.87 -22.10
C LEU A 7 5.58 -14.58 -23.61
N LYS A 8 5.04 -15.54 -24.35
CA LYS A 8 4.66 -15.36 -25.76
C LYS A 8 3.26 -14.77 -25.82
N LEU A 9 3.16 -13.45 -25.97
CA LEU A 9 1.90 -12.70 -25.89
C LEU A 9 1.27 -12.39 -27.26
N LYS A 10 2.02 -12.55 -28.36
CA LYS A 10 1.52 -12.26 -29.71
C LYS A 10 0.30 -13.10 -30.05
N ASP A 11 -0.75 -12.44 -30.55
CA ASP A 11 -2.03 -13.04 -30.94
C ASP A 11 -2.72 -13.82 -29.78
N THR A 12 -2.39 -13.47 -28.51
CA THR A 12 -2.92 -14.11 -27.31
C THR A 12 -3.83 -13.14 -26.55
N ARG A 13 -4.92 -13.66 -25.98
CA ARG A 13 -5.82 -12.88 -25.13
C ARG A 13 -5.39 -13.01 -23.66
N VAL A 14 -4.96 -11.88 -23.09
CA VAL A 14 -4.44 -11.81 -21.73
C VAL A 14 -5.51 -11.26 -20.80
N LEU A 15 -5.81 -12.00 -19.72
CA LEU A 15 -6.66 -11.55 -18.63
C LEU A 15 -5.79 -10.94 -17.52
N ILE A 16 -5.91 -9.63 -17.31
CA ILE A 16 -5.11 -8.90 -16.33
C ILE A 16 -5.98 -8.47 -15.14
N ARG A 17 -5.55 -8.80 -13.92
CA ARG A 17 -6.12 -8.26 -12.69
C ARG A 17 -5.37 -7.00 -12.29
N LEU A 18 -6.05 -5.85 -12.29
CA LEU A 18 -5.53 -4.54 -11.86
C LEU A 18 -6.24 -4.04 -10.59
N ASP A 19 -5.57 -3.23 -9.78
CA ASP A 19 -6.18 -2.49 -8.67
C ASP A 19 -6.53 -1.05 -9.11
N LEU A 20 -7.68 -0.90 -9.73
CA LEU A 20 -8.22 0.38 -10.19
C LEU A 20 -9.22 0.99 -9.18
N ASN A 21 -9.10 0.63 -7.91
CA ASN A 21 -9.94 1.15 -6.83
C ASN A 21 -9.50 2.56 -6.45
N VAL A 22 -9.90 3.52 -7.27
CA VAL A 22 -9.59 4.95 -7.16
C VAL A 22 -10.66 5.72 -6.38
N PRO A 23 -10.33 6.87 -5.77
CA PRO A 23 -11.32 7.72 -5.13
C PRO A 23 -12.19 8.41 -6.17
N LEU A 24 -13.52 8.39 -5.93
CA LEU A 24 -14.52 9.06 -6.76
C LEU A 24 -15.17 10.21 -6.00
N LYS A 25 -15.54 11.27 -6.72
CA LYS A 25 -16.40 12.34 -6.24
C LYS A 25 -17.41 12.71 -7.33
N GLY A 26 -18.69 12.52 -7.06
CA GLY A 26 -19.74 12.78 -8.05
C GLY A 26 -19.60 11.94 -9.33
N GLY A 27 -19.13 10.69 -9.24
CA GLY A 27 -18.90 9.81 -10.40
C GLY A 27 -17.57 10.03 -11.13
N TYR A 28 -16.78 11.05 -10.76
CA TYR A 28 -15.50 11.38 -11.40
C TYR A 28 -14.31 10.92 -10.55
N VAL A 29 -13.27 10.41 -11.19
CA VAL A 29 -12.01 10.03 -10.53
C VAL A 29 -11.28 11.30 -10.08
N THR A 30 -10.93 11.36 -8.79
CA THR A 30 -10.21 12.53 -8.21
C THR A 30 -8.71 12.31 -8.06
N ASP A 31 -8.24 11.07 -8.13
CA ASP A 31 -6.82 10.69 -8.12
C ASP A 31 -6.64 9.45 -9.00
N ASP A 32 -5.91 9.58 -10.09
CA ASP A 32 -5.66 8.52 -11.09
C ASP A 32 -4.32 7.77 -10.88
N PHE A 33 -3.66 7.99 -9.74
CA PHE A 33 -2.35 7.41 -9.45
C PHE A 33 -2.32 5.88 -9.63
N ARG A 34 -3.33 5.16 -9.16
CA ARG A 34 -3.43 3.70 -9.31
C ARG A 34 -3.60 3.28 -10.77
N ILE A 35 -4.34 4.04 -11.54
CA ILE A 35 -4.51 3.78 -12.98
C ILE A 35 -3.15 3.92 -13.66
N ARG A 36 -2.44 5.03 -13.45
CA ARG A 36 -1.13 5.29 -14.04
C ARG A 36 -0.07 4.25 -13.67
N THR A 37 -0.08 3.77 -12.43
CA THR A 37 0.89 2.76 -11.97
C THR A 37 0.65 1.38 -12.57
N ALA A 38 -0.57 1.07 -13.01
CA ALA A 38 -0.93 -0.18 -13.69
C ALA A 38 -0.66 -0.17 -15.20
N LEU A 39 -0.52 1.01 -15.82
CA LEU A 39 -0.34 1.15 -17.28
C LEU A 39 0.89 0.41 -17.86
N PRO A 40 2.06 0.37 -17.20
CA PRO A 40 3.23 -0.30 -17.79
C PRO A 40 2.96 -1.74 -18.20
N THR A 41 2.27 -2.53 -17.38
CA THR A 41 1.90 -3.91 -17.70
C THR A 41 0.95 -4.01 -18.88
N VAL A 42 -0.07 -3.15 -18.92
CA VAL A 42 -1.04 -3.11 -20.04
C VAL A 42 -0.33 -2.72 -21.34
N LYS A 43 0.45 -1.63 -21.33
CA LYS A 43 1.21 -1.15 -22.51
C LYS A 43 2.19 -2.20 -23.01
N TYR A 44 2.85 -2.91 -22.11
CA TYR A 44 3.75 -4.00 -22.49
C TYR A 44 2.99 -5.11 -23.23
N CYS A 45 1.89 -5.62 -22.66
CA CYS A 45 1.09 -6.67 -23.32
C CYS A 45 0.61 -6.27 -24.72
N LEU A 46 0.10 -5.04 -24.86
CA LEU A 46 -0.33 -4.50 -26.14
C LEU A 46 0.83 -4.39 -27.14
N SER A 47 2.01 -3.91 -26.70
CA SER A 47 3.21 -3.78 -27.54
C SER A 47 3.74 -5.13 -28.02
N GLN A 48 3.46 -6.21 -27.30
CA GLN A 48 3.79 -7.59 -27.69
C GLN A 48 2.72 -8.22 -28.62
N GLY A 49 1.69 -7.48 -29.02
CA GLY A 49 0.64 -7.95 -29.92
C GLY A 49 -0.46 -8.78 -29.24
N ALA A 50 -0.64 -8.64 -27.93
CA ALA A 50 -1.76 -9.24 -27.20
C ALA A 50 -3.05 -8.44 -27.40
N SER A 51 -4.21 -9.09 -27.20
CA SER A 51 -5.43 -8.43 -26.78
C SER A 51 -5.55 -8.51 -25.27
N VAL A 52 -6.11 -7.46 -24.63
CA VAL A 52 -6.09 -7.33 -23.17
C VAL A 52 -7.51 -7.24 -22.60
N VAL A 53 -7.84 -8.14 -21.68
CA VAL A 53 -9.05 -8.06 -20.86
C VAL A 53 -8.64 -7.63 -19.46
N ILE A 54 -9.19 -6.52 -18.99
CA ILE A 54 -8.90 -5.94 -17.67
C ILE A 54 -10.07 -6.25 -16.74
N MET A 55 -9.76 -6.84 -15.59
CA MET A 55 -10.69 -7.00 -14.49
C MET A 55 -10.22 -6.25 -13.24
N SER A 56 -11.14 -5.57 -12.58
CA SER A 56 -10.86 -4.80 -11.37
C SER A 56 -12.07 -4.72 -10.46
N HIS A 57 -11.86 -4.06 -9.31
CA HIS A 57 -12.94 -3.71 -8.40
C HIS A 57 -12.92 -2.21 -8.10
N LEU A 58 -14.06 -1.68 -7.66
CA LEU A 58 -14.22 -0.31 -7.22
C LEU A 58 -15.13 -0.27 -5.99
N GLY A 59 -14.66 0.30 -4.89
CA GLY A 59 -15.43 0.44 -3.67
C GLY A 59 -15.82 -0.87 -3.00
N ARG A 60 -16.94 -0.83 -2.27
CA ARG A 60 -17.52 -1.97 -1.53
C ARG A 60 -19.03 -2.05 -1.74
N PRO A 61 -19.50 -2.46 -2.90
CA PRO A 61 -20.92 -2.51 -3.25
C PRO A 61 -21.72 -3.61 -2.50
N GLY A 62 -21.04 -4.61 -1.94
CA GLY A 62 -21.68 -5.69 -1.18
C GLY A 62 -22.46 -6.68 -2.05
N GLY A 63 -21.91 -7.05 -3.22
CA GLY A 63 -22.53 -8.02 -4.12
C GLY A 63 -23.75 -7.49 -4.89
N LYS A 64 -23.86 -6.17 -5.03
CA LYS A 64 -24.98 -5.52 -5.73
C LYS A 64 -24.48 -4.49 -6.72
N TYR A 65 -25.17 -4.37 -7.84
CA TYR A 65 -24.90 -3.27 -8.78
C TYR A 65 -25.18 -1.92 -8.10
N ARG A 66 -24.25 -1.00 -8.30
CA ARG A 66 -24.33 0.41 -7.87
C ARG A 66 -23.71 1.27 -8.95
N GLU A 67 -24.50 2.09 -9.60
CA GLU A 67 -24.07 2.94 -10.72
C GLU A 67 -22.86 3.81 -10.34
N GLU A 68 -22.86 4.38 -9.13
CA GLU A 68 -21.76 5.21 -8.61
C GLU A 68 -20.43 4.45 -8.40
N LEU A 69 -20.44 3.12 -8.47
CA LEU A 69 -19.27 2.24 -8.37
C LEU A 69 -19.02 1.45 -9.66
N SER A 70 -19.62 1.85 -10.77
CA SER A 70 -19.28 1.31 -12.10
C SER A 70 -17.86 1.70 -12.49
N LEU A 71 -17.16 0.81 -13.20
CA LEU A 71 -15.83 1.07 -13.74
C LEU A 71 -15.84 1.89 -15.04
N ILE A 72 -17.00 2.33 -15.52
CA ILE A 72 -17.11 3.07 -16.78
C ILE A 72 -16.25 4.33 -16.79
N SER A 73 -16.27 5.15 -15.72
CA SER A 73 -15.45 6.36 -15.60
C SER A 73 -13.94 6.07 -15.52
N VAL A 74 -13.57 4.90 -14.99
CA VAL A 74 -12.18 4.41 -15.02
C VAL A 74 -11.80 4.00 -16.44
N GLY A 75 -12.74 3.39 -17.19
CA GLY A 75 -12.57 3.02 -18.61
C GLY A 75 -12.30 4.22 -19.51
N GLU A 76 -12.97 5.34 -19.28
CA GLU A 76 -12.74 6.60 -20.01
C GLU A 76 -11.31 7.10 -19.80
N ILE A 77 -10.82 7.13 -18.53
CA ILE A 77 -9.44 7.54 -18.24
C ILE A 77 -8.43 6.56 -18.81
N LEU A 78 -8.71 5.26 -18.78
CA LEU A 78 -7.84 4.26 -19.42
C LEU A 78 -7.74 4.50 -20.93
N ALA A 79 -8.86 4.81 -21.61
CA ALA A 79 -8.88 5.10 -23.05
C ALA A 79 -8.03 6.32 -23.36
N ASP A 80 -8.14 7.40 -22.57
CA ASP A 80 -7.35 8.62 -22.75
C ASP A 80 -5.85 8.36 -22.52
N LEU A 81 -5.47 7.64 -21.44
CA LEU A 81 -4.07 7.39 -21.10
C LEU A 81 -3.38 6.36 -22.02
N LEU A 82 -4.15 5.49 -22.65
CA LEU A 82 -3.67 4.50 -23.60
C LEU A 82 -3.80 4.97 -25.06
N GLU A 83 -4.47 6.11 -25.30
CA GLU A 83 -4.76 6.67 -26.62
C GLU A 83 -5.43 5.64 -27.55
N THR A 84 -6.33 4.83 -26.98
CA THR A 84 -7.02 3.76 -27.71
C THR A 84 -8.42 3.52 -27.14
N GLN A 85 -9.30 2.93 -27.96
CA GLN A 85 -10.65 2.58 -27.51
C GLN A 85 -10.60 1.43 -26.50
N VAL A 86 -11.38 1.57 -25.41
CA VAL A 86 -11.60 0.53 -24.42
C VAL A 86 -13.06 0.06 -24.55
N LYS A 87 -13.26 -1.20 -24.95
CA LYS A 87 -14.59 -1.83 -24.92
C LYS A 87 -14.99 -2.01 -23.47
N PHE A 88 -16.28 -1.85 -23.18
CA PHE A 88 -16.83 -2.01 -21.84
C PHE A 88 -18.12 -2.84 -21.88
N THR A 89 -18.36 -3.68 -20.90
CA THR A 89 -19.59 -4.45 -20.74
C THR A 89 -20.16 -4.26 -19.34
N GLU A 90 -21.50 -4.24 -19.21
CA GLU A 90 -22.22 -3.95 -17.97
C GLU A 90 -22.16 -5.08 -16.92
N ASP A 91 -21.57 -6.22 -17.26
CA ASP A 91 -21.37 -7.35 -16.35
C ASP A 91 -20.01 -8.00 -16.66
N CYS A 92 -19.42 -8.65 -15.65
CA CYS A 92 -18.12 -9.29 -15.78
C CYS A 92 -18.18 -10.82 -16.01
N ILE A 93 -19.36 -11.46 -15.96
CA ILE A 93 -19.52 -12.92 -16.14
C ILE A 93 -20.67 -13.29 -17.08
N SER A 94 -21.35 -12.33 -17.69
CA SER A 94 -22.40 -12.58 -18.68
C SER A 94 -21.84 -13.25 -19.94
N GLU A 95 -22.68 -13.95 -20.68
CA GLU A 95 -22.29 -14.55 -21.98
C GLU A 95 -21.90 -13.46 -22.99
N ASP A 96 -22.55 -12.28 -22.92
CA ASP A 96 -22.20 -11.13 -23.75
C ASP A 96 -20.77 -10.65 -23.46
N ALA A 97 -20.43 -10.44 -22.18
CA ALA A 97 -19.08 -10.03 -21.78
C ALA A 97 -18.01 -11.05 -22.23
N ILE A 98 -18.31 -12.33 -22.13
CA ILE A 98 -17.42 -13.41 -22.59
C ILE A 98 -17.26 -13.38 -24.10
N SER A 99 -18.35 -13.16 -24.87
CA SER A 99 -18.31 -13.04 -26.32
C SER A 99 -17.46 -11.85 -26.75
N VAL A 100 -17.69 -10.66 -26.19
CA VAL A 100 -16.87 -9.46 -26.47
C VAL A 100 -15.38 -9.73 -26.22
N SER A 101 -15.03 -10.40 -25.13
CA SER A 101 -13.64 -10.75 -24.86
C SER A 101 -13.05 -11.71 -25.89
N ARG A 102 -13.82 -12.71 -26.35
CA ARG A 102 -13.36 -13.72 -27.33
C ARG A 102 -13.16 -13.14 -28.73
N GLU A 103 -13.88 -12.06 -29.05
CA GLU A 103 -13.84 -11.39 -30.35
C GLU A 103 -12.76 -10.30 -30.43
N LEU A 104 -12.00 -10.07 -29.35
CA LEU A 104 -10.91 -9.10 -29.35
C LEU A 104 -9.83 -9.45 -30.38
N ARG A 105 -9.39 -8.45 -31.12
CA ARG A 105 -8.22 -8.52 -31.99
C ARG A 105 -6.97 -8.06 -31.26
N PRO A 106 -5.77 -8.46 -31.71
CA PRO A 106 -4.51 -7.94 -31.17
C PRO A 106 -4.51 -6.42 -31.10
N GLY A 107 -4.12 -5.87 -29.95
CA GLY A 107 -4.13 -4.43 -29.67
C GLY A 107 -5.45 -3.87 -29.12
N GLU A 108 -6.54 -4.65 -29.11
CA GLU A 108 -7.81 -4.22 -28.50
C GLU A 108 -7.86 -4.49 -27.01
N ILE A 109 -8.64 -3.65 -26.31
CA ILE A 109 -8.81 -3.71 -24.85
C ILE A 109 -10.29 -3.86 -24.51
N HIS A 110 -10.58 -4.73 -23.52
CA HIS A 110 -11.88 -4.86 -22.91
C HIS A 110 -11.77 -4.69 -21.39
N LEU A 111 -12.47 -3.72 -20.84
CA LEU A 111 -12.63 -3.55 -19.39
C LEU A 111 -13.93 -4.20 -18.94
N LEU A 112 -13.85 -5.15 -18.03
CA LEU A 112 -15.02 -5.77 -17.40
C LEU A 112 -15.59 -4.84 -16.33
N GLU A 113 -16.88 -4.96 -16.05
CA GLU A 113 -17.54 -4.26 -14.95
C GLU A 113 -17.01 -4.74 -13.58
N ASN A 114 -17.27 -3.95 -12.55
CA ASN A 114 -16.82 -4.12 -11.18
C ASN A 114 -17.10 -5.53 -10.64
N LEU A 115 -16.02 -6.31 -10.42
CA LEU A 115 -16.10 -7.68 -9.93
C LEU A 115 -16.91 -7.82 -8.63
N ARG A 116 -16.91 -6.79 -7.78
CA ARG A 116 -17.61 -6.77 -6.49
C ARG A 116 -19.10 -6.52 -6.58
N PHE A 117 -19.65 -6.36 -7.77
CA PHE A 117 -21.10 -6.45 -7.97
C PHE A 117 -21.59 -7.88 -7.78
N HIS A 118 -20.68 -8.85 -7.75
CA HIS A 118 -20.95 -10.25 -7.45
C HIS A 118 -20.30 -10.66 -6.12
N ASN A 119 -21.07 -11.30 -5.22
CA ASN A 119 -20.53 -11.86 -3.97
C ASN A 119 -19.43 -12.92 -4.23
N GLY A 120 -19.56 -13.64 -5.35
CA GLY A 120 -18.61 -14.67 -5.77
C GLY A 120 -17.16 -14.19 -5.85
N GLU A 121 -16.93 -12.87 -6.08
CA GLU A 121 -15.58 -12.30 -6.01
C GLU A 121 -14.99 -12.39 -4.60
N THR A 122 -15.72 -11.89 -3.59
CA THR A 122 -15.20 -11.84 -2.20
C THR A 122 -15.22 -13.19 -1.52
N GLU A 123 -16.09 -14.10 -1.93
CA GLU A 123 -16.25 -15.45 -1.39
C GLU A 123 -15.34 -16.47 -2.08
N ASN A 124 -14.59 -16.04 -3.10
CA ASN A 124 -13.75 -16.93 -3.94
C ASN A 124 -14.55 -18.10 -4.53
N GLU A 125 -15.74 -17.80 -5.04
CA GLU A 125 -16.67 -18.81 -5.53
C GLU A 125 -16.14 -19.48 -6.81
N SER A 126 -16.20 -20.83 -6.85
CA SER A 126 -15.65 -21.61 -7.95
C SER A 126 -16.35 -21.37 -9.29
N HIS A 127 -17.69 -21.20 -9.29
CA HIS A 127 -18.44 -20.91 -10.51
C HIS A 127 -18.10 -19.54 -11.07
N PHE A 128 -18.03 -18.51 -10.21
CA PHE A 128 -17.63 -17.17 -10.58
C PHE A 128 -16.20 -17.14 -11.18
N SER A 129 -15.25 -17.82 -10.50
CA SER A 129 -13.88 -17.97 -10.99
C SER A 129 -13.81 -18.67 -12.35
N LYS A 130 -14.66 -19.69 -12.58
CA LYS A 130 -14.74 -20.40 -13.86
C LYS A 130 -15.25 -19.50 -14.99
N LYS A 131 -16.24 -18.63 -14.73
CA LYS A 131 -16.75 -17.67 -15.71
C LYS A 131 -15.70 -16.61 -16.04
N LEU A 132 -15.06 -16.02 -15.04
CA LEU A 132 -13.99 -15.04 -15.26
C LEU A 132 -12.81 -15.63 -16.05
N ALA A 133 -12.43 -16.88 -15.80
CA ALA A 133 -11.32 -17.48 -16.52
C ALA A 133 -11.58 -17.65 -18.05
N GLN A 134 -12.81 -17.54 -18.52
CA GLN A 134 -13.11 -17.63 -19.96
C GLN A 134 -12.70 -16.40 -20.75
N HIS A 135 -12.37 -15.31 -20.07
CA HIS A 135 -11.96 -14.04 -20.68
C HIS A 135 -10.51 -14.03 -21.19
N GLY A 136 -9.67 -15.00 -20.83
CA GLY A 136 -8.26 -15.01 -21.22
C GLY A 136 -7.70 -16.40 -21.48
N GLU A 137 -6.49 -16.43 -22.01
CA GLU A 137 -5.67 -17.62 -22.28
C GLU A 137 -4.44 -17.63 -21.38
N ILE A 138 -3.97 -16.42 -21.00
CA ILE A 138 -2.90 -16.18 -20.02
C ILE A 138 -3.47 -15.28 -18.93
N TYR A 139 -3.09 -15.55 -17.68
CA TYR A 139 -3.47 -14.74 -16.55
C TYR A 139 -2.30 -13.92 -16.02
N ILE A 140 -2.53 -12.62 -15.80
CA ILE A 140 -1.57 -11.72 -15.16
C ILE A 140 -2.20 -11.06 -13.94
N ASN A 141 -1.51 -11.11 -12.79
CA ASN A 141 -1.90 -10.35 -11.62
C ASN A 141 -0.97 -9.16 -11.43
N ASP A 142 -1.54 -7.95 -11.48
CA ASP A 142 -0.85 -6.69 -11.21
C ASP A 142 -1.57 -5.85 -10.15
N ALA A 143 -2.39 -6.50 -9.33
CA ALA A 143 -3.24 -5.88 -8.33
C ALA A 143 -2.68 -6.04 -6.91
N PHE A 144 -1.49 -5.53 -6.64
CA PHE A 144 -0.83 -5.69 -5.35
C PHE A 144 -1.69 -5.23 -4.16
N GLY A 145 -2.45 -4.14 -4.30
CA GLY A 145 -3.31 -3.64 -3.22
C GLY A 145 -4.36 -4.65 -2.71
N THR A 146 -4.69 -5.67 -3.50
CA THR A 146 -5.61 -6.75 -3.12
C THR A 146 -4.94 -8.09 -2.87
N ALA A 147 -3.63 -8.20 -3.03
CA ALA A 147 -2.89 -9.47 -2.98
C ALA A 147 -3.02 -10.23 -1.65
N HIS A 148 -3.33 -9.51 -0.56
CA HIS A 148 -3.57 -10.07 0.78
C HIS A 148 -4.96 -10.72 0.94
N ARG A 149 -5.82 -10.69 -0.08
CA ARG A 149 -7.19 -11.19 -0.04
C ARG A 149 -7.34 -12.42 -0.92
N ALA A 150 -7.88 -13.51 -0.35
CA ALA A 150 -8.19 -14.72 -1.09
C ALA A 150 -9.50 -14.59 -1.89
N HIS A 151 -9.60 -13.55 -2.73
CA HIS A 151 -10.75 -13.32 -3.61
C HIS A 151 -10.65 -14.16 -4.88
N ALA A 152 -11.78 -14.37 -5.56
CA ALA A 152 -11.85 -15.16 -6.79
C ALA A 152 -10.84 -14.70 -7.84
N SER A 153 -10.79 -13.39 -8.11
CA SER A 153 -9.87 -12.83 -9.10
C SER A 153 -8.39 -13.00 -8.75
N ASN A 154 -8.03 -13.12 -7.46
CA ASN A 154 -6.66 -13.29 -6.99
C ASN A 154 -6.22 -14.75 -6.81
N VAL A 155 -7.16 -15.67 -6.52
CA VAL A 155 -6.85 -17.08 -6.15
C VAL A 155 -7.60 -18.06 -7.04
N GLY A 156 -8.92 -17.98 -7.12
CA GLY A 156 -9.73 -18.93 -7.87
C GLY A 156 -9.55 -18.88 -9.38
N VAL A 157 -9.33 -17.68 -9.94
CA VAL A 157 -9.09 -17.49 -11.38
C VAL A 157 -7.70 -18.01 -11.77
N PRO A 158 -6.57 -17.61 -11.13
CA PRO A 158 -5.26 -18.11 -11.53
C PRO A 158 -5.09 -19.63 -11.41
N SER A 159 -5.82 -20.31 -10.53
CA SER A 159 -5.79 -21.78 -10.44
C SER A 159 -6.33 -22.48 -11.70
N ARG A 160 -6.94 -21.75 -12.62
CA ARG A 160 -7.50 -22.27 -13.87
C ARG A 160 -6.61 -22.02 -15.10
N PHE A 161 -5.47 -21.37 -14.88
CA PHE A 161 -4.51 -21.06 -15.95
C PHE A 161 -3.22 -21.86 -15.78
N SER A 162 -2.76 -22.46 -16.85
CA SER A 162 -1.45 -23.12 -16.92
C SER A 162 -0.31 -22.08 -17.09
N ILE A 163 -0.62 -20.92 -17.69
CA ILE A 163 0.32 -19.83 -17.89
C ILE A 163 -0.18 -18.62 -17.10
N LYS A 164 0.58 -18.25 -16.07
CA LYS A 164 0.26 -17.14 -15.19
C LYS A 164 1.53 -16.44 -14.73
N ALA A 165 1.47 -15.10 -14.59
CA ALA A 165 2.59 -14.27 -14.19
C ALA A 165 2.17 -13.11 -13.29
N MET A 166 3.14 -12.49 -12.64
CA MET A 166 2.99 -11.16 -12.06
C MET A 166 3.13 -10.10 -13.14
N GLY A 167 2.41 -8.98 -13.00
CA GLY A 167 2.70 -7.77 -13.73
C GLY A 167 3.84 -6.97 -13.09
N PHE A 168 4.33 -5.96 -13.77
CA PHE A 168 5.48 -5.16 -13.36
C PHE A 168 5.30 -4.46 -12.01
N LEU A 169 4.08 -3.96 -11.71
CA LEU A 169 3.81 -3.34 -10.42
C LEU A 169 3.94 -4.37 -9.29
N MET A 170 3.35 -5.55 -9.46
CA MET A 170 3.38 -6.60 -8.45
C MET A 170 4.78 -7.18 -8.23
N GLU A 171 5.58 -7.33 -9.29
CA GLU A 171 7.00 -7.71 -9.21
C GLU A 171 7.80 -6.67 -8.42
N LYS A 172 7.64 -5.39 -8.77
CA LYS A 172 8.32 -4.28 -8.09
C LYS A 172 7.96 -4.20 -6.60
N GLU A 173 6.68 -4.37 -6.26
CA GLU A 173 6.25 -4.39 -4.87
C GLU A 173 6.88 -5.57 -4.10
N LYS A 174 6.94 -6.76 -4.70
CA LYS A 174 7.60 -7.94 -4.12
C LYS A 174 9.09 -7.69 -3.91
N GLU A 175 9.79 -7.19 -4.92
CA GLU A 175 11.22 -6.88 -4.86
C GLU A 175 11.53 -5.92 -3.70
N PHE A 176 10.82 -4.78 -3.65
CA PHE A 176 11.10 -3.75 -2.64
C PHE A 176 10.64 -4.13 -1.23
N LEU A 177 9.44 -4.68 -1.07
CA LEU A 177 8.86 -4.93 0.26
C LEU A 177 9.23 -6.30 0.86
N TYR A 178 9.68 -7.24 0.05
CA TYR A 178 10.01 -8.58 0.53
C TYR A 178 11.48 -8.93 0.28
N ASP A 179 11.96 -8.89 -0.97
CA ASP A 179 13.30 -9.37 -1.30
C ASP A 179 14.39 -8.44 -0.72
N THR A 180 14.22 -7.12 -0.79
CA THR A 180 15.14 -6.15 -0.18
C THR A 180 15.27 -6.34 1.34
N LEU A 181 14.16 -6.71 2.02
CA LEU A 181 14.16 -6.92 3.47
C LEU A 181 14.64 -8.31 3.91
N LYS A 182 14.94 -9.23 3.00
CA LYS A 182 15.63 -10.49 3.35
C LYS A 182 17.06 -10.23 3.81
N ASN A 183 17.74 -9.29 3.15
CA ASN A 183 19.11 -8.93 3.47
C ASN A 183 19.33 -7.41 3.28
N PRO A 184 18.76 -6.57 4.15
CA PRO A 184 18.79 -5.12 3.99
C PRO A 184 20.20 -4.57 4.21
N ALA A 185 20.56 -3.53 3.44
CA ALA A 185 21.79 -2.76 3.68
C ALA A 185 21.67 -2.06 5.05
N ARG A 186 22.69 -2.25 5.90
CA ARG A 186 22.68 -1.72 7.27
C ARG A 186 23.44 -0.40 7.37
N PRO A 187 23.05 0.48 8.31
CA PRO A 187 21.94 0.35 9.29
C PRO A 187 20.57 0.38 8.62
N LEU A 188 19.66 -0.51 9.10
CA LEU A 188 18.24 -0.50 8.74
C LEU A 188 17.44 0.27 9.78
N THR A 189 16.81 1.36 9.37
CA THR A 189 15.91 2.16 10.21
C THR A 189 14.47 1.99 9.78
N ILE A 190 13.62 1.69 10.75
CA ILE A 190 12.17 1.58 10.58
C ILE A 190 11.50 2.78 11.23
N ILE A 191 10.65 3.46 10.50
CA ILE A 191 9.89 4.61 10.97
C ILE A 191 8.42 4.21 11.01
N LEU A 192 7.82 4.24 12.19
CA LEU A 192 6.42 3.88 12.41
C LEU A 192 5.68 5.05 13.05
N GLY A 193 4.60 5.46 12.41
CA GLY A 193 3.74 6.55 12.88
C GLY A 193 2.25 6.23 12.67
N GLY A 194 1.44 7.29 12.63
CA GLY A 194 -0.02 7.19 12.50
C GLY A 194 -0.73 7.07 13.84
N SER A 195 -2.07 6.93 13.81
CA SER A 195 -2.91 7.04 14.99
C SER A 195 -2.99 5.77 15.85
N LYS A 196 -2.90 4.58 15.24
CA LYS A 196 -3.18 3.31 15.90
C LYS A 196 -2.00 2.35 15.86
N ILE A 197 -1.66 1.78 17.02
CA ILE A 197 -0.64 0.75 17.15
C ILE A 197 -1.18 -0.65 16.80
N SER A 198 -2.46 -0.92 17.05
CA SER A 198 -3.08 -2.25 16.89
C SER A 198 -2.87 -2.86 15.50
N GLY A 199 -2.98 -2.06 14.44
CA GLY A 199 -2.73 -2.50 13.06
C GLY A 199 -1.26 -2.74 12.71
N LYS A 200 -0.31 -2.45 13.63
CA LYS A 200 1.14 -2.50 13.36
C LYS A 200 1.90 -3.46 14.26
N PHE A 201 1.21 -4.19 15.14
CA PHE A 201 1.87 -5.08 16.11
C PHE A 201 2.75 -6.14 15.47
N GLU A 202 2.21 -6.84 14.47
CA GLU A 202 2.96 -7.89 13.78
C GLU A 202 4.18 -7.31 13.09
N LEU A 203 4.01 -6.11 12.51
CA LEU A 203 5.06 -5.36 11.85
C LEU A 203 6.20 -5.00 12.83
N ILE A 204 5.85 -4.44 14.01
CA ILE A 204 6.82 -4.14 15.07
C ILE A 204 7.54 -5.43 15.49
N GLY A 205 6.80 -6.51 15.72
CA GLY A 205 7.33 -7.81 16.13
C GLY A 205 8.36 -8.38 15.14
N ARG A 206 8.13 -8.20 13.84
CA ARG A 206 9.08 -8.58 12.79
C ARG A 206 10.31 -7.67 12.80
N PHE A 207 10.11 -6.36 12.81
CA PHE A 207 11.22 -5.41 12.73
C PHE A 207 12.11 -5.43 13.96
N LEU A 208 11.62 -5.80 15.13
CA LEU A 208 12.46 -6.11 16.28
C LEU A 208 13.46 -7.26 16.05
N LYS A 209 13.30 -8.04 14.98
CA LYS A 209 14.27 -9.10 14.58
C LYS A 209 15.24 -8.64 13.50
N LEU A 210 14.91 -7.56 12.79
CA LEU A 210 15.61 -7.16 11.57
C LEU A 210 16.29 -5.80 11.69
N ALA A 211 15.67 -4.84 12.36
CA ALA A 211 16.09 -3.45 12.38
C ALA A 211 17.24 -3.19 13.35
N ASP A 212 18.05 -2.19 13.02
CA ASP A 212 19.02 -1.57 13.92
C ASP A 212 18.33 -0.47 14.75
N HIS A 213 17.45 0.32 14.10
CA HIS A 213 16.69 1.40 14.73
C HIS A 213 15.20 1.30 14.40
N ILE A 214 14.35 1.59 15.39
CA ILE A 214 12.89 1.75 15.22
C ILE A 214 12.50 3.10 15.80
N LEU A 215 12.05 4.01 14.95
CA LEU A 215 11.59 5.35 15.33
C LEU A 215 10.06 5.33 15.40
N ILE A 216 9.52 5.64 16.56
CA ILE A 216 8.05 5.66 16.79
C ILE A 216 7.58 7.11 16.88
N GLY A 217 6.64 7.49 16.01
CA GLY A 217 5.99 8.80 16.00
C GLY A 217 4.46 8.70 15.91
N GLY A 218 3.82 9.84 15.63
CA GLY A 218 2.36 9.91 15.52
C GLY A 218 1.63 9.58 16.81
N GLY A 219 0.32 9.41 16.73
CA GLY A 219 -0.53 9.11 17.88
C GLY A 219 -0.19 7.80 18.59
N MET A 220 0.34 6.82 17.85
CA MET A 220 0.76 5.54 18.44
C MET A 220 1.92 5.70 19.44
N ALA A 221 2.72 6.76 19.36
CA ALA A 221 3.83 6.99 20.30
C ALA A 221 3.33 7.18 21.74
N PHE A 222 2.15 7.75 21.95
CA PHE A 222 1.60 8.00 23.27
C PHE A 222 1.27 6.71 24.03
N THR A 223 0.85 5.65 23.34
CA THR A 223 0.69 4.34 23.98
C THR A 223 2.03 3.77 24.47
N PHE A 224 3.13 3.97 23.73
CA PHE A 224 4.47 3.59 24.19
C PHE A 224 4.98 4.49 25.32
N LEU A 225 4.68 5.79 25.30
CA LEU A 225 5.03 6.71 26.38
C LEU A 225 4.30 6.33 27.68
N LYS A 226 2.99 5.98 27.59
CA LYS A 226 2.22 5.46 28.73
C LYS A 226 2.80 4.15 29.26
N ALA A 227 3.22 3.25 28.38
CA ALA A 227 3.91 2.00 28.74
C ALA A 227 5.26 2.24 29.43
N LYS A 228 5.88 3.41 29.25
CA LYS A 228 7.08 3.85 30.03
C LYS A 228 6.73 4.52 31.35
N GLY A 229 5.45 4.64 31.70
CA GLY A 229 4.97 5.27 32.94
C GLY A 229 4.83 6.79 32.85
N LEU A 230 4.86 7.38 31.66
CA LEU A 230 4.69 8.83 31.48
C LEU A 230 3.20 9.19 31.38
N GLU A 231 2.86 10.37 31.89
CA GLU A 231 1.56 10.97 31.62
C GLU A 231 1.52 11.50 30.17
N ILE A 232 0.39 11.33 29.53
CA ILE A 232 0.23 11.65 28.09
C ILE A 232 -0.86 12.70 27.81
N GLY A 233 -1.41 13.29 28.87
CA GLY A 233 -2.51 14.25 28.79
C GLY A 233 -3.76 13.67 28.15
N ALA A 234 -4.41 14.44 27.30
CA ALA A 234 -5.57 14.03 26.50
C ALA A 234 -5.18 13.44 25.13
N SER A 235 -3.92 13.02 24.96
CA SER A 235 -3.42 12.43 23.70
C SER A 235 -4.05 11.05 23.43
N LEU A 236 -3.98 10.60 22.18
CA LEU A 236 -4.51 9.30 21.76
C LEU A 236 -3.88 8.15 22.58
N LEU A 237 -4.71 7.31 23.17
CA LEU A 237 -4.30 6.12 23.90
C LEU A 237 -5.07 4.89 23.40
N GLN A 238 -4.37 3.80 23.16
CA GLN A 238 -4.94 2.46 23.03
C GLN A 238 -4.61 1.67 24.29
N GLU A 239 -5.53 1.70 25.26
CA GLU A 239 -5.32 1.17 26.60
C GLU A 239 -5.05 -0.34 26.59
N ASP A 240 -5.78 -1.08 25.76
CA ASP A 240 -5.62 -2.52 25.54
C ASP A 240 -4.25 -2.89 24.92
N MET A 241 -3.49 -1.90 24.47
CA MET A 241 -2.18 -2.09 23.84
C MET A 241 -0.99 -1.71 24.71
N VAL A 242 -1.19 -1.13 25.91
CA VAL A 242 -0.13 -0.64 26.78
C VAL A 242 0.81 -1.77 27.22
N GLU A 243 0.28 -2.90 27.68
CA GLU A 243 1.08 -4.06 28.10
C GLU A 243 1.92 -4.63 26.94
N ARG A 244 1.33 -4.65 25.75
CA ARG A 244 2.05 -5.08 24.54
C ARG A 244 3.15 -4.11 24.13
N ALA A 245 2.91 -2.80 24.23
CA ALA A 245 3.92 -1.77 23.98
C ALA A 245 5.09 -1.92 24.95
N GLU A 246 4.82 -2.15 26.25
CA GLU A 246 5.85 -2.44 27.26
C GLU A 246 6.65 -3.70 26.90
N SER A 247 5.98 -4.78 26.49
CA SER A 247 6.65 -6.00 26.03
C SER A 247 7.61 -5.72 24.85
N TYR A 248 7.23 -4.86 23.92
CA TYR A 248 8.09 -4.49 22.78
C TYR A 248 9.29 -3.64 23.21
N LEU A 249 9.12 -2.72 24.14
CA LEU A 249 10.25 -1.97 24.74
C LEU A 249 11.27 -2.91 25.38
N ARG A 250 10.80 -3.88 26.18
CA ARG A 250 11.67 -4.92 26.78
C ARG A 250 12.35 -5.79 25.72
N LYS A 251 11.62 -6.20 24.67
CA LYS A 251 12.16 -7.01 23.57
C LYS A 251 13.20 -6.25 22.75
N ALA A 252 12.96 -4.97 22.48
CA ALA A 252 13.93 -4.11 21.80
C ALA A 252 15.26 -4.06 22.58
N LYS A 253 15.20 -3.75 23.87
CA LYS A 253 16.38 -3.73 24.76
C LYS A 253 17.12 -5.07 24.78
N LYS A 254 16.38 -6.19 24.92
CA LYS A 254 16.98 -7.56 24.93
C LYS A 254 17.68 -7.91 23.61
N ARG A 255 17.22 -7.36 22.48
CA ARG A 255 17.75 -7.66 21.13
C ARG A 255 18.78 -6.65 20.65
N GLY A 256 19.09 -5.61 21.42
CA GLY A 256 19.99 -4.54 21.01
C GLY A 256 19.41 -3.64 19.90
N VAL A 257 18.10 -3.65 19.69
CA VAL A 257 17.41 -2.76 18.76
C VAL A 257 17.16 -1.42 19.44
N ASN A 258 17.61 -0.34 18.81
CA ASN A 258 17.40 1.01 19.32
C ASN A 258 15.97 1.48 18.99
N LEU A 259 15.02 1.25 19.92
CA LEU A 259 13.65 1.73 19.79
C LEU A 259 13.52 3.09 20.45
N ILE A 260 13.26 4.12 19.65
CA ILE A 260 13.29 5.52 20.05
C ILE A 260 11.89 6.10 20.00
N LEU A 261 11.52 6.74 21.11
CA LEU A 261 10.27 7.47 21.28
C LEU A 261 10.53 8.98 21.22
N PRO A 262 9.51 9.80 20.95
CA PRO A 262 9.63 11.24 21.04
C PRO A 262 10.10 11.71 22.41
N SER A 263 10.98 12.71 22.44
CA SER A 263 11.38 13.44 23.65
C SER A 263 10.54 14.70 23.87
N ASP A 264 10.04 15.27 22.80
CA ASP A 264 9.16 16.44 22.79
C ASP A 264 8.07 16.29 21.72
N CYS A 265 7.00 17.03 21.85
CA CYS A 265 5.90 17.03 20.91
C CYS A 265 5.27 18.42 20.74
N ALA A 266 4.69 18.63 19.55
CA ALA A 266 3.79 19.74 19.32
C ALA A 266 2.39 19.35 19.78
N VAL A 267 1.88 20.05 20.77
CA VAL A 267 0.56 19.81 21.33
C VAL A 267 -0.45 20.87 20.87
N LYS A 268 -1.71 20.42 20.84
CA LYS A 268 -2.88 21.29 20.77
C LYS A 268 -3.42 21.44 22.21
N ASN A 269 -3.51 22.68 22.67
CA ASN A 269 -4.13 23.03 23.94
C ASN A 269 -5.12 24.15 23.67
N ASN A 270 -6.43 23.87 23.77
CA ASN A 270 -7.50 24.73 23.23
C ASN A 270 -7.25 25.05 21.74
N SER A 271 -7.01 26.31 21.39
CA SER A 271 -6.76 26.74 20.00
C SER A 271 -5.28 27.08 19.73
N SER A 272 -4.37 26.81 20.67
CA SER A 272 -2.94 27.13 20.54
C SER A 272 -2.07 25.90 20.30
N ARG A 273 -0.99 26.10 19.53
CA ARG A 273 0.08 25.12 19.34
C ARG A 273 1.23 25.47 20.30
N LYS A 274 1.73 24.49 21.04
CA LYS A 274 2.92 24.62 21.90
C LYS A 274 3.86 23.46 21.64
N ILE A 275 5.14 23.63 21.96
CA ILE A 275 6.13 22.55 22.04
C ILE A 275 6.33 22.24 23.51
N ILE A 276 6.20 20.98 23.88
CA ILE A 276 6.30 20.50 25.28
C ILE A 276 7.16 19.25 25.30
N GLU A 277 8.04 19.10 26.27
CA GLU A 277 8.70 17.82 26.57
C GLU A 277 7.67 16.77 26.98
N VAL A 278 7.80 15.54 26.49
CA VAL A 278 6.80 14.49 26.77
C VAL A 278 6.66 14.16 28.26
N SER A 279 7.66 14.46 29.06
CA SER A 279 7.65 14.34 30.54
C SER A 279 6.82 15.43 31.24
N GLN A 280 6.41 16.49 30.54
CA GLN A 280 5.72 17.66 31.07
C GLN A 280 4.32 17.84 30.50
N LEU A 281 3.77 16.80 29.82
CA LEU A 281 2.42 16.86 29.29
C LEU A 281 1.36 17.00 30.39
N GLY A 282 0.57 18.07 30.30
CA GLY A 282 -0.55 18.34 31.20
C GLY A 282 -1.84 17.64 30.75
N GLU A 283 -2.82 17.54 31.66
CA GLU A 283 -4.08 16.81 31.42
C GLU A 283 -4.84 17.22 30.16
N LYS A 284 -4.74 18.51 29.75
CA LYS A 284 -5.46 19.06 28.58
C LYS A 284 -4.62 19.08 27.30
N ASP A 285 -3.36 18.69 27.37
CA ASP A 285 -2.48 18.69 26.20
C ASP A 285 -2.77 17.50 25.30
N ILE A 286 -2.97 17.74 24.01
CA ILE A 286 -3.16 16.72 23.00
C ILE A 286 -1.95 16.72 22.06
N GLY A 287 -1.17 15.67 22.08
CA GLY A 287 -0.04 15.53 21.17
C GLY A 287 -0.49 15.34 19.71
N MET A 288 -0.02 16.23 18.85
CA MET A 288 -0.45 16.30 17.45
C MET A 288 0.67 16.06 16.44
N ASP A 289 1.93 16.30 16.82
CA ASP A 289 3.11 16.06 15.99
C ASP A 289 4.35 15.87 16.89
N ILE A 290 5.42 15.30 16.33
CA ILE A 290 6.72 15.28 17.02
C ILE A 290 7.32 16.68 17.11
N GLY A 291 8.05 16.94 18.19
CA GLY A 291 8.69 18.22 18.44
C GLY A 291 10.06 18.37 17.74
N PRO A 292 10.66 19.58 17.82
CA PRO A 292 11.92 19.89 17.11
C PRO A 292 13.12 19.05 17.58
N GLU A 293 13.24 18.71 18.85
CA GLU A 293 14.33 17.86 19.34
C GLU A 293 14.16 16.42 18.86
N THR A 294 12.92 15.91 18.85
CA THR A 294 12.60 14.59 18.27
C THR A 294 12.90 14.55 16.78
N ILE A 295 12.51 15.60 16.03
CA ILE A 295 12.81 15.73 14.60
C ILE A 295 14.32 15.66 14.37
N LYS A 296 15.09 16.44 15.13
CA LYS A 296 16.56 16.46 15.02
C LYS A 296 17.15 15.06 15.25
N ASN A 297 16.79 14.43 16.36
CA ASN A 297 17.28 13.10 16.70
C ASN A 297 16.92 12.03 15.65
N PHE A 298 15.67 12.05 15.15
CA PHE A 298 15.24 11.13 14.11
C PHE A 298 16.01 11.36 12.80
N ARG A 299 16.21 12.60 12.40
CA ARG A 299 17.00 12.95 11.22
C ARG A 299 18.45 12.49 11.34
N ASP A 300 19.09 12.68 12.49
CA ASP A 300 20.47 12.24 12.74
C ASP A 300 20.63 10.73 12.55
N ILE A 301 19.63 9.94 12.98
CA ILE A 301 19.61 8.49 12.79
C ILE A 301 19.36 8.11 11.33
N ILE A 302 18.37 8.75 10.68
CA ILE A 302 18.03 8.50 9.28
C ILE A 302 19.21 8.85 8.36
N SER A 303 19.95 9.92 8.69
CA SER A 303 21.12 10.35 7.90
C SER A 303 22.26 9.30 7.86
N GLN A 304 22.34 8.43 8.84
CA GLN A 304 23.32 7.35 8.94
C GLN A 304 22.80 6.01 8.39
N SER A 305 21.52 5.96 7.98
CA SER A 305 20.87 4.72 7.52
C SER A 305 21.15 4.44 6.05
N ASN A 306 21.38 3.16 5.72
CA ASN A 306 21.49 2.69 4.34
C ASN A 306 20.17 2.10 3.81
N SER A 307 19.29 1.67 4.73
CA SER A 307 17.93 1.25 4.37
C SER A 307 16.92 1.89 5.32
N VAL A 308 15.84 2.44 4.76
CA VAL A 308 14.75 3.03 5.54
C VAL A 308 13.42 2.46 5.09
N VAL A 309 12.60 2.02 6.04
CA VAL A 309 11.19 1.65 5.81
C VAL A 309 10.33 2.60 6.63
N TRP A 310 9.43 3.31 5.98
CA TRP A 310 8.55 4.27 6.64
C TRP A 310 7.08 3.90 6.45
N ASN A 311 6.35 3.79 7.57
CA ASN A 311 4.91 3.51 7.59
C ASN A 311 4.17 4.35 8.63
N GLY A 312 3.37 5.29 8.18
CA GLY A 312 2.54 6.19 8.97
C GLY A 312 3.20 7.54 9.27
N PRO A 313 2.42 8.64 9.20
CA PRO A 313 2.91 10.00 9.44
C PRO A 313 3.33 10.21 10.91
N MET A 314 4.18 11.21 11.13
CA MET A 314 4.72 11.55 12.45
C MET A 314 3.77 12.43 13.27
N GLY A 315 2.75 13.01 12.64
CA GLY A 315 1.75 13.87 13.25
C GLY A 315 0.52 13.99 12.35
N VAL A 316 -0.39 14.89 12.72
CA VAL A 316 -1.62 15.21 11.95
C VAL A 316 -1.23 16.17 10.81
N PHE A 317 -0.63 15.61 9.76
CA PHE A 317 -0.03 16.36 8.66
C PHE A 317 -1.06 17.09 7.78
N GLU A 318 -2.33 16.73 7.90
CA GLU A 318 -3.46 17.40 7.26
C GLU A 318 -3.70 18.81 7.83
N GLU A 319 -3.37 19.05 9.12
CA GLU A 319 -3.42 20.35 9.75
C GLU A 319 -2.08 21.08 9.53
N ALA A 320 -2.12 22.24 8.87
CA ALA A 320 -0.92 23.00 8.47
C ALA A 320 0.05 23.30 9.62
N ILE A 321 -0.46 23.47 10.84
CA ILE A 321 0.32 23.77 12.04
C ILE A 321 1.00 22.53 12.67
N PHE A 322 0.61 21.30 12.26
CA PHE A 322 1.12 20.03 12.81
C PHE A 322 1.77 19.12 11.75
N LYS A 323 2.07 19.65 10.55
CA LYS A 323 2.67 18.87 9.46
C LYS A 323 4.20 18.82 9.49
N LYS A 324 4.84 19.65 10.34
CA LYS A 324 6.29 19.87 10.29
C LYS A 324 7.10 18.61 10.55
N GLY A 325 6.73 17.80 11.54
CA GLY A 325 7.40 16.54 11.84
C GLY A 325 7.41 15.61 10.65
N THR A 326 6.24 15.36 10.05
CA THR A 326 6.10 14.52 8.88
C THR A 326 6.90 15.06 7.69
N GLN A 327 6.89 16.37 7.43
CA GLN A 327 7.62 16.97 6.32
C GLN A 327 9.14 16.87 6.48
N GLU A 328 9.68 17.15 7.67
CA GLU A 328 11.13 17.08 7.92
C GLU A 328 11.65 15.63 7.84
N ILE A 329 10.88 14.67 8.37
CA ILE A 329 11.23 13.25 8.22
C ILE A 329 11.14 12.82 6.75
N CYS A 330 10.14 13.27 6.00
CA CYS A 330 10.02 13.01 4.57
C CYS A 330 11.25 13.47 3.78
N LYS A 331 11.74 14.70 4.05
CA LYS A 331 12.96 15.24 3.42
C LYS A 331 14.19 14.38 3.73
N GLU A 332 14.35 13.99 4.99
CA GLU A 332 15.52 13.19 5.39
C GLU A 332 15.46 11.78 4.80
N VAL A 333 14.29 11.15 4.76
CA VAL A 333 14.10 9.84 4.10
C VAL A 333 14.41 9.92 2.61
N GLY A 334 14.01 11.01 1.95
CA GLY A 334 14.34 11.24 0.54
C GLY A 334 15.85 11.39 0.30
N SER A 335 16.60 11.96 1.24
CA SER A 335 18.05 12.13 1.12
C SER A 335 18.84 10.80 1.17
N VAL A 336 18.24 9.74 1.72
CA VAL A 336 18.86 8.39 1.79
C VAL A 336 19.19 7.87 0.39
N VAL A 337 18.27 8.07 -0.57
CA VAL A 337 18.47 7.64 -1.97
C VAL A 337 19.63 8.38 -2.62
N GLY A 338 19.75 9.70 -2.37
CA GLY A 338 20.85 10.51 -2.88
C GLY A 338 22.23 10.07 -2.38
N ARG A 339 22.31 9.32 -1.28
CA ARG A 339 23.52 8.72 -0.72
C ARG A 339 23.73 7.26 -1.15
N GLY A 340 22.91 6.74 -2.08
CA GLY A 340 22.98 5.35 -2.57
C GLY A 340 22.25 4.33 -1.69
N GLY A 341 21.48 4.79 -0.69
CA GLY A 341 20.65 3.92 0.15
C GLY A 341 19.24 3.68 -0.44
N ILE A 342 18.43 2.93 0.29
CA ILE A 342 17.08 2.54 -0.12
C ILE A 342 16.04 3.11 0.85
N SER A 343 15.01 3.75 0.30
CA SER A 343 13.85 4.23 1.06
C SER A 343 12.56 3.59 0.55
N LEU A 344 11.85 2.88 1.44
CA LEU A 344 10.60 2.18 1.17
C LEU A 344 9.46 2.84 1.94
N ILE A 345 8.45 3.32 1.24
CA ILE A 345 7.30 3.97 1.84
C ILE A 345 6.11 3.02 1.76
N GLY A 346 5.58 2.61 2.91
CA GLY A 346 4.43 1.72 3.01
C GLY A 346 3.21 2.41 3.63
N GLY A 347 2.02 2.09 3.11
CA GLY A 347 0.74 2.60 3.63
C GLY A 347 0.26 3.89 2.96
N GLY A 348 -1.07 4.00 2.83
CA GLY A 348 -1.73 5.10 2.10
C GLY A 348 -1.42 6.47 2.68
N ASP A 349 -1.45 6.62 4.01
CA ASP A 349 -1.20 7.91 4.68
C ASP A 349 0.24 8.38 4.48
N SER A 350 1.22 7.46 4.54
CA SER A 350 2.63 7.78 4.27
C SER A 350 2.82 8.22 2.81
N ALA A 351 2.21 7.48 1.88
CA ALA A 351 2.26 7.83 0.45
C ALA A 351 1.60 9.20 0.18
N ALA A 352 0.47 9.49 0.85
CA ALA A 352 -0.19 10.79 0.78
C ALA A 352 0.70 11.92 1.34
N ALA A 353 1.36 11.69 2.48
CA ALA A 353 2.29 12.64 3.08
C ALA A 353 3.48 12.95 2.15
N VAL A 354 4.07 11.93 1.52
CA VAL A 354 5.17 12.08 0.54
C VAL A 354 4.70 12.88 -0.69
N ARG A 355 3.52 12.58 -1.24
CA ARG A 355 2.94 13.33 -2.36
C ARG A 355 2.66 14.78 -2.00
N THR A 356 2.05 15.03 -0.84
CA THR A 356 1.78 16.41 -0.36
C THR A 356 3.07 17.20 -0.17
N ALA A 357 4.18 16.54 0.14
CA ALA A 357 5.50 17.14 0.24
C ALA A 357 6.23 17.30 -1.12
N GLY A 358 5.69 16.74 -2.22
CA GLY A 358 6.32 16.77 -3.56
C GLY A 358 7.62 15.97 -3.64
N MET A 359 7.77 14.93 -2.80
CA MET A 359 9.03 14.21 -2.60
C MET A 359 9.04 12.79 -3.23
N GLU A 360 8.09 12.47 -4.10
CA GLU A 360 7.94 11.11 -4.67
C GLU A 360 9.20 10.66 -5.41
N ARG A 361 9.83 11.56 -6.17
CA ARG A 361 11.05 11.26 -6.94
C ARG A 361 12.27 10.99 -6.08
N GLY A 362 12.22 11.40 -4.80
CA GLY A 362 13.29 11.15 -3.83
C GLY A 362 13.18 9.79 -3.13
N MET A 363 12.15 8.99 -3.41
CA MET A 363 11.93 7.69 -2.77
C MET A 363 12.30 6.55 -3.72
N SER A 364 12.92 5.48 -3.21
CA SER A 364 13.19 4.29 -4.02
C SER A 364 11.91 3.59 -4.42
N HIS A 365 10.96 3.48 -3.49
CA HIS A 365 9.65 2.89 -3.75
C HIS A 365 8.57 3.45 -2.82
N ILE A 366 7.43 3.79 -3.42
CA ILE A 366 6.20 4.15 -2.70
C ILE A 366 5.17 3.09 -3.01
N SER A 367 4.84 2.27 -2.03
CA SER A 367 3.92 1.17 -2.22
C SER A 367 2.49 1.66 -2.43
N THR A 368 1.82 1.02 -3.39
CA THR A 368 0.40 1.21 -3.69
C THR A 368 -0.51 0.34 -2.83
N GLY A 369 0.06 -0.63 -2.09
CA GLY A 369 -0.65 -1.79 -1.56
C GLY A 369 -1.42 -1.59 -0.26
N GLY A 370 -1.26 -0.49 0.48
CA GLY A 370 -1.97 -0.27 1.74
C GLY A 370 -1.85 -1.44 2.71
N GLY A 371 -2.93 -2.21 2.90
CA GLY A 371 -2.97 -3.39 3.76
C GLY A 371 -2.04 -4.52 3.31
N ALA A 372 -1.95 -4.76 2.00
CA ALA A 372 -1.06 -5.78 1.43
C ALA A 372 0.41 -5.47 1.75
N SER A 373 0.81 -4.19 1.68
CA SER A 373 2.16 -3.76 2.06
C SER A 373 2.47 -4.08 3.52
N LEU A 374 1.53 -3.80 4.42
CA LEU A 374 1.70 -4.08 5.85
C LEU A 374 1.87 -5.57 6.13
N GLU A 375 1.06 -6.42 5.48
CA GLU A 375 1.14 -7.86 5.65
C GLU A 375 2.44 -8.43 5.07
N LEU A 376 2.85 -7.96 3.90
CA LEU A 376 4.12 -8.38 3.29
C LEU A 376 5.33 -7.91 4.12
N LEU A 377 5.31 -6.65 4.59
CA LEU A 377 6.31 -6.11 5.50
C LEU A 377 6.32 -6.85 6.86
N ALA A 378 5.18 -7.37 7.31
CA ALA A 378 5.09 -8.24 8.48
C ALA A 378 5.61 -9.67 8.23
N GLY A 379 5.94 -10.02 6.99
CA GLY A 379 6.48 -11.30 6.57
C GLY A 379 5.45 -12.38 6.33
N LYS A 380 4.20 -11.97 6.13
CA LYS A 380 3.16 -12.91 5.72
C LYS A 380 3.30 -13.23 4.24
N GLU A 381 3.01 -14.46 3.89
CA GLU A 381 2.81 -14.85 2.51
C GLU A 381 1.42 -14.36 2.07
N LEU A 382 1.37 -13.74 0.89
CA LEU A 382 0.11 -13.21 0.39
C LEU A 382 -0.58 -14.23 -0.52
N PRO A 383 -1.91 -14.46 -0.36
CA PRO A 383 -2.64 -15.45 -1.15
C PRO A 383 -2.47 -15.33 -2.67
N ALA A 384 -2.39 -14.09 -3.18
CA ALA A 384 -2.21 -13.88 -4.61
C ALA A 384 -0.82 -14.33 -5.11
N PHE A 385 0.25 -14.21 -4.30
CA PHE A 385 1.57 -14.72 -4.67
C PHE A 385 1.58 -16.24 -4.66
N GLN A 386 1.01 -16.88 -3.63
CA GLN A 386 0.89 -18.33 -3.55
C GLN A 386 0.14 -18.90 -4.77
N ALA A 387 -1.00 -18.31 -5.13
CA ALA A 387 -1.80 -18.74 -6.28
C ALA A 387 -1.08 -18.60 -7.64
N LEU A 388 -0.08 -17.74 -7.74
CA LEU A 388 0.75 -17.62 -8.94
C LEU A 388 1.92 -18.61 -8.96
N GLU A 389 2.34 -19.14 -7.80
CA GLU A 389 3.43 -20.10 -7.68
C GLU A 389 2.95 -21.56 -7.83
N GLU A 390 1.71 -21.86 -7.48
CA GLU A 390 1.04 -23.16 -7.71
C GLU A 390 0.80 -23.41 -9.22
#